data_1a856bf92a2905f5f26117a9ae16e88d
#
_entry.id   1a856bf92a2905f5f26117a9ae16e88d
#
_cell.length_a   1.000
_cell.length_b   1.000
_cell.length_c   1.000
_cell.angle_alpha   90.00
_cell.angle_beta   90.00
_cell.angle_gamma   90.00
#
_symmetry.space_group_name_H-M   'P 1'
#
loop_
_entity.id
_entity.type
_entity.pdbx_description
1 polymer ?
#
loop_
_entity_poly.entity_id
_entity_poly.type
_entity_poly.pdbx_seq_one_letter_code
_entity_poly.pdbx_strand_id
1 'polypeptide(L)'
;MISFPKKLLEPIKDFLSREEKRLEKSKKTLAQEDPFEDVRRLTDNAASDADAAEQAGHERITALKKELDRKLIQVRKALTMIKVGRYGTCEECSRMIDTDRLMIYPEATFCVKCKKKEK
;
A
#
# COMPACT_ATOMS: atom_id res chain seq x y z
N MET A 1 4.39 -2.94 -29.24
CA MET A 1 4.12 -2.90 -27.80
C MET A 1 2.63 -2.98 -27.55
N ILE A 2 2.21 -4.04 -26.86
CA ILE A 2 0.78 -4.22 -26.58
C ILE A 2 0.42 -3.32 -25.41
N SER A 3 -0.40 -2.32 -25.66
CA SER A 3 -0.85 -1.44 -24.59
C SER A 3 -2.19 -1.93 -24.05
N PHE A 4 -2.39 -1.71 -22.76
CA PHE A 4 -3.64 -2.05 -22.11
C PHE A 4 -4.77 -1.20 -22.71
N PRO A 5 -5.98 -1.77 -22.93
CA PRO A 5 -7.07 -1.02 -23.57
C PRO A 5 -7.44 0.23 -22.76
N LYS A 6 -7.51 1.36 -23.44
CA LYS A 6 -7.84 2.63 -22.80
C LYS A 6 -9.20 2.62 -22.12
N LYS A 7 -10.16 1.89 -22.68
CA LYS A 7 -11.50 1.79 -22.09
C LYS A 7 -11.48 1.18 -20.68
N LEU A 8 -10.54 0.27 -20.43
CA LEU A 8 -10.41 -0.36 -19.14
C LEU A 8 -9.51 0.44 -18.20
N LEU A 9 -8.66 1.32 -18.75
CA LEU A 9 -7.73 2.12 -17.95
C LEU A 9 -8.42 3.17 -17.10
N GLU A 10 -9.44 3.86 -17.62
CA GLU A 10 -10.11 4.92 -16.88
C GLU A 10 -10.75 4.43 -15.58
N PRO A 11 -11.56 3.35 -15.60
CA PRO A 11 -12.10 2.82 -14.34
C PRO A 11 -11.02 2.36 -13.37
N ILE A 12 -9.95 1.75 -13.89
CA ILE A 12 -8.83 1.26 -13.06
C ILE A 12 -8.09 2.45 -12.44
N LYS A 13 -7.85 3.49 -13.23
CA LYS A 13 -7.21 4.70 -12.74
C LYS A 13 -8.02 5.36 -11.63
N ASP A 14 -9.34 5.45 -11.82
CA ASP A 14 -10.24 6.02 -10.81
C ASP A 14 -10.22 5.17 -9.54
N PHE A 15 -10.26 3.86 -9.69
CA PHE A 15 -10.20 2.95 -8.54
C PHE A 15 -8.89 3.13 -7.78
N LEU A 16 -7.76 3.15 -8.48
CA LEU A 16 -6.44 3.30 -7.85
C LEU A 16 -6.28 4.66 -7.17
N SER A 17 -6.81 5.72 -7.78
CA SER A 17 -6.76 7.05 -7.18
C SER A 17 -7.54 7.11 -5.88
N ARG A 18 -8.73 6.49 -5.86
CA ARG A 18 -9.53 6.41 -4.63
C ARG A 18 -8.85 5.55 -3.58
N GLU A 19 -8.21 4.46 -4.01
CA GLU A 19 -7.48 3.58 -3.11
C GLU A 19 -6.30 4.31 -2.48
N GLU A 20 -5.60 5.12 -3.26
CA GLU A 20 -4.51 5.95 -2.74
C GLU A 20 -4.98 6.87 -1.62
N LYS A 21 -6.08 7.57 -1.85
CA LYS A 21 -6.65 8.48 -0.84
C LYS A 21 -7.10 7.73 0.40
N ARG A 22 -7.71 6.57 0.20
CA ARG A 22 -8.16 5.74 1.32
C ARG A 22 -6.99 5.29 2.18
N LEU A 23 -5.91 4.86 1.56
CA LEU A 23 -4.72 4.40 2.27
C LEU A 23 -4.04 5.55 3.00
N GLU A 24 -3.97 6.73 2.38
CA GLU A 24 -3.41 7.91 3.04
C GLU A 24 -4.20 8.29 4.28
N LYS A 25 -5.52 8.24 4.18
CA LYS A 25 -6.40 8.54 5.31
C LYS A 25 -6.23 7.51 6.42
N SER A 26 -6.16 6.23 6.08
CA SER A 26 -5.94 5.17 7.06
C SER A 26 -4.62 5.36 7.79
N LYS A 27 -3.59 5.75 7.06
CA LYS A 27 -2.28 6.00 7.64
C LYS A 27 -2.31 7.14 8.64
N LYS A 28 -3.02 8.22 8.32
CA LYS A 28 -3.19 9.35 9.24
C LYS A 28 -3.94 8.94 10.51
N THR A 29 -5.00 8.14 10.35
CA THR A 29 -5.78 7.66 11.47
C THR A 29 -4.92 6.80 12.40
N LEU A 30 -4.11 5.91 11.84
CA LEU A 30 -3.21 5.08 12.64
C LEU A 30 -2.17 5.93 13.39
N ALA A 31 -1.67 6.98 12.76
CA ALA A 31 -0.71 7.86 13.42
C ALA A 31 -1.33 8.52 14.65
N GLN A 32 -2.61 8.88 14.56
CA GLN A 32 -3.33 9.50 15.69
C GLN A 32 -3.62 8.50 16.80
N GLU A 33 -3.70 7.21 16.48
CA GLU A 33 -3.98 6.16 17.45
C GLU A 33 -2.72 5.59 18.11
N ASP A 34 -1.54 6.08 17.73
CA ASP A 34 -0.29 5.58 18.28
C ASP A 34 -0.19 5.92 19.77
N PRO A 35 -0.07 4.91 20.66
CA PRO A 35 0.03 5.15 22.10
C PRO A 35 1.22 6.03 22.51
N PHE A 36 2.31 6.01 21.73
CA PHE A 36 3.48 6.83 22.04
C PHE A 36 3.20 8.32 21.85
N GLU A 37 2.32 8.68 20.95
CA GLU A 37 1.89 10.07 20.79
C GLU A 37 1.20 10.55 22.06
N ASP A 38 0.36 9.71 22.64
CA ASP A 38 -0.34 10.04 23.89
C ASP A 38 0.60 10.06 25.09
N VAL A 39 1.56 9.14 25.13
CA VAL A 39 2.52 9.07 26.22
C VAL A 39 3.36 10.33 26.31
N ARG A 40 3.70 10.93 25.19
CA ARG A 40 4.44 12.20 25.16
C ARG A 40 3.65 13.32 25.81
N ARG A 41 2.34 13.23 25.78
CA ARG A 41 1.46 14.23 26.39
C ARG A 41 1.25 14.02 27.87
N LEU A 42 1.34 12.77 28.28
CA LEU A 42 1.02 12.38 29.65
C LEU A 42 2.26 12.25 30.52
N THR A 43 3.15 13.05 30.52
CA THR A 43 4.33 12.97 31.36
C THR A 43 4.25 11.93 32.44
N ASP A 44 4.76 10.85 32.22
CA ASP A 44 5.64 10.21 33.11
C ASP A 44 5.29 9.50 34.35
N ASN A 45 4.18 9.05 34.65
CA ASN A 45 3.95 8.20 35.79
C ASN A 45 3.35 6.87 35.42
N ALA A 46 3.75 6.35 34.28
CA ALA A 46 3.24 5.08 33.86
C ALA A 46 3.81 3.97 34.70
N ALA A 47 2.95 3.11 35.22
CA ALA A 47 3.38 1.87 35.84
C ALA A 47 3.99 0.98 34.76
N SER A 48 4.91 0.09 35.13
CA SER A 48 5.61 -0.76 34.19
C SER A 48 4.67 -1.59 33.33
N ASP A 49 3.53 -2.02 33.86
CA ASP A 49 2.53 -2.77 33.12
C ASP A 49 1.89 -1.91 32.02
N ALA A 50 1.62 -0.64 32.34
CA ALA A 50 1.09 0.30 31.36
C ALA A 50 2.11 0.57 30.25
N ASP A 51 3.38 0.69 30.62
CA ASP A 51 4.47 0.88 29.64
C ASP A 51 4.56 -0.30 28.68
N ALA A 52 4.45 -1.53 29.19
CA ALA A 52 4.51 -2.72 28.35
C ALA A 52 3.32 -2.78 27.40
N ALA A 53 2.12 -2.43 27.86
CA ALA A 53 0.93 -2.40 27.04
C ALA A 53 1.04 -1.33 25.94
N GLU A 54 1.56 -0.16 26.29
CA GLU A 54 1.76 0.92 25.33
C GLU A 54 2.80 0.55 24.29
N GLN A 55 3.88 -0.11 24.71
CA GLN A 55 4.92 -0.58 23.82
C GLN A 55 4.37 -1.60 22.81
N ALA A 56 3.57 -2.57 23.27
CA ALA A 56 2.94 -3.55 22.41
C ALA A 56 1.98 -2.90 21.42
N GLY A 57 1.21 -1.90 21.89
CA GLY A 57 0.31 -1.15 21.03
C GLY A 57 1.06 -0.37 19.95
N HIS A 58 2.17 0.26 20.33
CA HIS A 58 2.99 0.99 19.40
C HIS A 58 3.59 0.07 18.33
N GLU A 59 4.09 -1.09 18.75
CA GLU A 59 4.66 -2.07 17.82
C GLU A 59 3.63 -2.56 16.82
N ARG A 60 2.39 -2.80 17.26
CA ARG A 60 1.31 -3.21 16.38
C ARG A 60 0.99 -2.12 15.37
N ILE A 61 0.88 -0.88 15.82
CA ILE A 61 0.57 0.25 14.93
C ILE A 61 1.71 0.48 13.94
N THR A 62 2.96 0.35 14.38
CA THR A 62 4.12 0.47 13.49
C THR A 62 4.07 -0.57 12.39
N ALA A 63 3.71 -1.83 12.73
CA ALA A 63 3.59 -2.89 11.75
C ALA A 63 2.47 -2.61 10.75
N LEU A 64 1.33 -2.10 11.23
CA LEU A 64 0.22 -1.73 10.36
C LEU A 64 0.58 -0.57 9.44
N LYS A 65 1.32 0.42 9.94
CA LYS A 65 1.79 1.53 9.11
C LYS A 65 2.70 1.05 7.99
N LYS A 66 3.60 0.11 8.29
CA LYS A 66 4.49 -0.46 7.28
C LYS A 66 3.70 -1.19 6.19
N GLU A 67 2.66 -1.90 6.58
CA GLU A 67 1.80 -2.60 5.62
C GLU A 67 1.06 -1.60 4.75
N LEU A 68 0.52 -0.53 5.33
CA LEU A 68 -0.14 0.54 4.59
C LEU A 68 0.84 1.24 3.64
N ASP A 69 2.07 1.48 4.09
CA ASP A 69 3.10 2.10 3.25
C ASP A 69 3.40 1.23 2.03
N ARG A 70 3.53 -0.09 2.22
CA ARG A 70 3.77 -1.00 1.11
C ARG A 70 2.64 -0.96 0.08
N LYS A 71 1.40 -0.99 0.56
CA LYS A 71 0.23 -0.91 -0.31
C LYS A 71 0.18 0.42 -1.05
N LEU A 72 0.47 1.50 -0.34
CA LEU A 72 0.46 2.84 -0.91
C LEU A 72 1.52 2.98 -2.00
N ILE A 73 2.74 2.48 -1.74
CA ILE A 73 3.81 2.47 -2.74
C ILE A 73 3.38 1.67 -3.98
N GLN A 74 2.75 0.52 -3.76
CA GLN A 74 2.32 -0.35 -4.85
C GLN A 74 1.23 0.33 -5.69
N VAL A 75 0.27 0.98 -5.07
CA VAL A 75 -0.79 1.73 -5.76
C VAL A 75 -0.18 2.87 -6.56
N ARG A 76 0.76 3.60 -5.97
CA ARG A 76 1.42 4.72 -6.64
C ARG A 76 2.26 4.25 -7.84
N LYS A 77 2.90 3.10 -7.72
CA LYS A 77 3.62 2.50 -8.85
C LYS A 77 2.66 2.20 -10.00
N ALA A 78 1.52 1.60 -9.69
CA ALA A 78 0.53 1.28 -10.72
C ALA A 78 0.01 2.55 -11.39
N LEU A 79 -0.26 3.61 -10.62
CA LEU A 79 -0.69 4.88 -11.16
C LEU A 79 0.39 5.50 -12.06
N THR A 80 1.64 5.38 -11.67
CA THR A 80 2.77 5.85 -12.47
C THR A 80 2.85 5.08 -13.80
N MET A 81 2.65 3.76 -13.75
CA MET A 81 2.66 2.94 -14.94
C MET A 81 1.54 3.35 -15.92
N ILE A 82 0.38 3.71 -15.40
CA ILE A 82 -0.70 4.24 -16.22
C ILE A 82 -0.25 5.55 -16.89
N LYS A 83 0.38 6.41 -16.10
CA LYS A 83 0.84 7.72 -16.57
C LYS A 83 1.84 7.62 -17.72
N VAL A 84 2.78 6.69 -17.60
CA VAL A 84 3.81 6.52 -18.62
C VAL A 84 3.40 5.56 -19.73
N GLY A 85 2.18 5.02 -19.68
CA GLY A 85 1.67 4.16 -20.75
C GLY A 85 2.17 2.73 -20.69
N ARG A 86 2.61 2.25 -19.54
CA ARG A 86 3.15 0.89 -19.40
C ARG A 86 2.34 0.03 -18.43
N TYR A 87 1.14 0.45 -18.11
CA TYR A 87 0.28 -0.31 -17.21
C TYR A 87 0.00 -1.70 -17.79
N GLY A 88 0.02 -2.71 -16.91
CA GLY A 88 -0.20 -4.09 -17.33
C GLY A 88 1.05 -4.81 -17.78
N THR A 89 2.20 -4.14 -17.71
CA THR A 89 3.50 -4.72 -18.07
C THR A 89 4.28 -5.00 -16.79
N CYS A 90 4.88 -6.19 -16.69
CA CYS A 90 5.68 -6.56 -15.53
C CYS A 90 6.92 -5.67 -15.45
N GLU A 91 7.22 -5.15 -14.26
CA GLU A 91 8.38 -4.29 -14.03
C GLU A 91 9.69 -5.01 -14.32
N GLU A 92 9.73 -6.31 -14.09
CA GLU A 92 10.98 -7.06 -14.17
C GLU A 92 11.22 -7.71 -15.52
N CYS A 93 10.24 -8.45 -16.04
CA CYS A 93 10.43 -9.19 -17.28
C CYS A 93 9.82 -8.51 -18.50
N SER A 94 9.12 -7.41 -18.33
CA SER A 94 8.46 -6.64 -19.38
C SER A 94 7.37 -7.39 -20.15
N ARG A 95 6.97 -8.56 -19.65
CA ARG A 95 5.87 -9.31 -20.25
C ARG A 95 4.55 -8.77 -19.74
N MET A 96 3.50 -8.99 -20.51
CA MET A 96 2.17 -8.55 -20.11
C MET A 96 1.68 -9.34 -18.91
N ILE A 97 1.14 -8.64 -17.91
CA ILE A 97 0.53 -9.27 -16.76
C ILE A 97 -0.85 -9.80 -17.19
N ASP A 98 -1.22 -10.97 -16.68
CA ASP A 98 -2.52 -11.57 -16.97
C ASP A 98 -3.66 -10.59 -16.64
N THR A 99 -4.56 -10.38 -17.59
CA THR A 99 -5.69 -9.47 -17.40
C THR A 99 -6.56 -9.89 -16.22
N ASP A 100 -6.77 -11.18 -16.03
CA ASP A 100 -7.57 -11.68 -14.89
C ASP A 100 -6.94 -11.27 -13.57
N ARG A 101 -5.60 -11.32 -13.48
CA ARG A 101 -4.90 -10.88 -12.29
C ARG A 101 -5.09 -9.38 -12.06
N LEU A 102 -5.04 -8.58 -13.12
CA LEU A 102 -5.23 -7.14 -13.03
C LEU A 102 -6.66 -6.77 -12.64
N MET A 103 -7.64 -7.57 -13.03
CA MET A 103 -9.03 -7.32 -12.63
C MET A 103 -9.26 -7.56 -11.14
N ILE A 104 -8.51 -8.49 -10.57
CA ILE A 104 -8.61 -8.81 -9.14
C ILE A 104 -7.65 -7.94 -8.34
N TYR A 105 -6.48 -7.65 -8.88
CA TYR A 105 -5.41 -6.93 -8.22
C TYR A 105 -4.87 -5.84 -9.14
N PRO A 106 -5.61 -4.72 -9.27
CA PRO A 106 -5.22 -3.66 -10.23
C PRO A 106 -3.89 -3.01 -9.95
N GLU A 107 -3.40 -3.04 -8.72
CA GLU A 107 -2.11 -2.44 -8.36
C GLU A 107 -0.93 -3.36 -8.67
N ALA A 108 -1.17 -4.52 -9.28
CA ALA A 108 -0.08 -5.44 -9.64
C ALA A 108 0.86 -4.82 -10.66
N THR A 109 2.16 -4.90 -10.40
CA THR A 109 3.21 -4.45 -11.31
C THR A 109 4.17 -5.57 -11.66
N PHE A 110 3.94 -6.78 -11.12
CA PHE A 110 4.74 -7.97 -11.42
C PHE A 110 3.84 -9.09 -11.91
N CYS A 111 4.33 -9.86 -12.87
CA CYS A 111 3.62 -11.07 -13.29
C CYS A 111 3.78 -12.14 -12.19
N VAL A 112 2.96 -13.20 -12.28
CA VAL A 112 2.96 -14.25 -11.26
C VAL A 112 4.35 -14.87 -11.08
N LYS A 113 5.06 -15.10 -12.18
CA LYS A 113 6.39 -15.72 -12.13
C LYS A 113 7.41 -14.84 -11.40
N CYS A 114 7.41 -13.53 -11.69
CA CYS A 114 8.35 -12.61 -11.05
C CYS A 114 7.99 -12.37 -9.59
N LYS A 115 6.70 -12.35 -9.28
CA LYS A 115 6.24 -12.18 -7.90
C LYS A 115 6.70 -13.34 -7.02
N LYS A 116 6.68 -14.55 -7.56
CA LYS A 116 7.15 -15.73 -6.83
C LYS A 116 8.65 -15.67 -6.54
N LYS A 117 9.43 -15.06 -7.43
CA LYS A 117 10.88 -14.95 -7.25
C LYS A 117 11.25 -13.98 -6.14
N GLU A 118 10.40 -13.03 -5.81
CA GLU A 118 10.66 -12.04 -4.79
C GLU A 118 10.66 -12.62 -3.37
N LYS A 119 10.15 -13.80 -3.22
CA LYS A 119 10.16 -14.47 -1.93
C LYS A 119 11.46 -15.26 -1.79
#